data_50b582c16744ee3992a7e48fe38c8e52
#
_entry.id   50b582c16744ee3992a7e48fe38c8e52
#
_cell.length_a   1.000
_cell.length_b   1.000
_cell.length_c   1.000
_cell.angle_alpha   90.00
_cell.angle_beta   90.00
_cell.angle_gamma   90.00
#
_symmetry.space_group_name_H-M   'P 1'
#
loop_
_entity.id
_entity.type
_entity.pdbx_description
1 polymer ?
#
loop_
_entity_poly.entity_id
_entity_poly.type
_entity_poly.pdbx_seq_one_letter_code
_entity_poly.pdbx_strand_id
1 'polypeptide(L)'
;IVYPLQPKYQQVLMLDYESKDFDIINSRSSANEHYAVGGILARAKKANAYIKLSSNLKEQVFNVGIFYKAKDKGFVINDKKVKKYTAKKKNKNNFVYEEFSKLSFPITIKALEKNAELGAFIIYNDDKNVKTFDTLGINGARSDIWLRWDKDTMKKSFGVIKNDLIILAYGSNDALMDRFNKKDFKSKYKNFIHFLKKYNPNVKFILISPPTVTKKIDDETYALTPNFYEVRKAIYEVAREEKIILFDMHTAMEQNGGKELWIEQGLSNKDVHLTVEGYSLLATKFQKDFEKLLFGL
;
A
#
# COMPACT_ATOMS: atom_id res chain seq x y z
N ILE A 1 7.81 -4.49 0.93
CA ILE A 1 7.95 -3.08 0.49
C ILE A 1 7.51 -2.20 1.63
N VAL A 2 8.34 -1.24 2.00
CA VAL A 2 8.06 -0.31 3.09
C VAL A 2 8.10 1.11 2.52
N TYR A 3 7.14 1.93 2.90
CA TYR A 3 7.14 3.34 2.54
C TYR A 3 8.13 4.15 3.38
N PRO A 4 8.59 5.33 2.92
CA PRO A 4 8.94 6.41 3.81
C PRO A 4 7.64 6.89 4.46
N LEU A 5 7.39 6.53 5.67
CA LEU A 5 6.13 6.24 6.29
C LEU A 5 5.19 7.39 6.60
N GLN A 6 3.90 7.02 6.64
CA GLN A 6 2.90 7.74 7.43
C GLN A 6 2.94 7.22 8.88
N PRO A 7 3.35 8.01 9.87
CA PRO A 7 3.44 7.59 11.28
C PRO A 7 2.13 7.01 11.85
N LYS A 8 1.01 7.40 11.29
CA LYS A 8 -0.34 7.08 11.74
C LYS A 8 -0.72 5.60 11.68
N TYR A 9 0.01 4.79 10.91
CA TYR A 9 -0.34 3.38 10.66
C TYR A 9 0.75 2.39 11.04
N GLN A 10 1.71 2.83 11.86
CA GLN A 10 2.85 2.02 12.28
C GLN A 10 2.51 0.86 13.23
N GLN A 11 1.39 0.93 13.91
CA GLN A 11 1.02 -0.04 14.95
C GLN A 11 0.85 -1.48 14.45
N VAL A 12 0.71 -1.66 13.15
CA VAL A 12 0.55 -2.97 12.50
C VAL A 12 1.80 -3.44 11.75
N LEU A 13 2.89 -2.68 11.79
CA LEU A 13 4.12 -3.03 11.07
C LEU A 13 5.11 -3.72 12.00
N MET A 14 5.82 -4.71 11.47
CA MET A 14 6.96 -5.34 12.15
C MET A 14 8.16 -4.39 12.29
N LEU A 15 8.07 -3.20 11.73
CA LEU A 15 9.09 -2.16 11.71
C LEU A 15 8.54 -0.90 12.38
N ASP A 16 9.25 -0.46 13.41
CA ASP A 16 9.07 0.87 13.97
C ASP A 16 9.92 1.88 13.20
N TYR A 17 9.45 3.12 13.18
CA TYR A 17 10.08 4.13 12.37
C TYR A 17 10.02 5.51 13.03
N GLU A 18 11.14 6.19 12.96
CA GLU A 18 11.32 7.57 13.41
C GLU A 18 11.83 8.40 12.23
N SER A 19 11.31 9.60 12.02
CA SER A 19 11.84 10.54 11.03
C SER A 19 12.05 11.92 11.61
N LYS A 20 13.10 12.58 11.16
CA LYS A 20 13.40 13.97 11.52
C LYS A 20 13.80 14.76 10.30
N ASP A 21 13.23 15.98 10.20
CA ASP A 21 13.55 16.96 9.15
C ASP A 21 13.23 16.49 7.71
N PHE A 22 12.24 15.59 7.54
CA PHE A 22 11.65 15.25 6.26
C PHE A 22 10.23 15.81 6.13
N ASP A 23 9.87 16.26 4.93
CA ASP A 23 8.49 16.43 4.51
C ASP A 23 8.00 15.13 3.91
N ILE A 24 6.89 14.60 4.43
CA ILE A 24 6.23 13.40 3.90
C ILE A 24 5.10 13.83 2.98
N ILE A 25 5.21 13.50 1.71
CA ILE A 25 4.31 13.88 0.64
C ILE A 25 3.68 12.62 0.07
N ASN A 26 2.38 12.62 -0.18
CA ASN A 26 1.69 11.47 -0.74
C ASN A 26 1.01 11.79 -2.07
N SER A 27 0.91 10.78 -2.92
CA SER A 27 0.37 10.91 -4.28
C SER A 27 -1.13 11.21 -4.34
N ARG A 28 -1.86 11.04 -3.25
CA ARG A 28 -3.27 11.43 -3.18
C ARG A 28 -3.43 12.95 -3.12
N SER A 29 -2.67 13.60 -2.25
CA SER A 29 -2.80 15.04 -1.98
C SER A 29 -1.97 15.93 -2.90
N SER A 30 -0.89 15.40 -3.49
CA SER A 30 -0.04 16.15 -4.43
C SER A 30 0.11 15.39 -5.74
N ALA A 31 -0.49 15.90 -6.82
CA ALA A 31 -0.50 15.25 -8.13
C ALA A 31 0.76 15.55 -8.96
N ASN A 32 1.47 16.62 -8.64
CA ASN A 32 2.56 17.16 -9.46
C ASN A 32 3.94 16.62 -9.07
N GLU A 33 3.99 15.70 -8.10
CA GLU A 33 5.23 15.07 -7.66
C GLU A 33 5.47 13.75 -8.41
N HIS A 34 6.72 13.34 -8.46
CA HIS A 34 7.14 12.08 -9.05
C HIS A 34 7.38 11.05 -7.94
N TYR A 35 6.54 10.05 -7.85
CA TYR A 35 6.53 9.07 -6.75
C TYR A 35 7.16 7.74 -7.14
N ALA A 36 7.90 7.14 -6.22
CA ALA A 36 8.24 5.72 -6.32
C ALA A 36 6.98 4.84 -6.09
N VAL A 37 7.17 3.52 -6.21
CA VAL A 37 6.11 2.53 -5.89
C VAL A 37 5.52 2.82 -4.51
N GLY A 38 4.20 2.73 -4.42
CA GLY A 38 3.48 3.02 -3.18
C GLY A 38 3.09 4.49 -3.00
N GLY A 39 3.62 5.42 -3.81
CA GLY A 39 3.11 6.79 -3.91
C GLY A 39 3.34 7.67 -2.69
N ILE A 40 4.36 7.38 -1.89
CA ILE A 40 4.82 8.24 -0.78
C ILE A 40 6.25 8.66 -1.03
N LEU A 41 6.55 9.90 -0.70
CA LEU A 41 7.82 10.56 -0.90
C LEU A 41 8.24 11.27 0.39
N ALA A 42 9.47 11.06 0.85
CA ALA A 42 10.08 11.83 1.93
C ALA A 42 11.15 12.75 1.35
N ARG A 43 10.98 14.07 1.47
CA ARG A 43 11.91 15.09 0.98
C ARG A 43 12.67 15.72 2.15
N ALA A 44 13.98 15.70 2.12
CA ALA A 44 14.84 16.27 3.14
C ALA A 44 14.74 17.80 3.17
N LYS A 45 14.37 18.38 4.31
CA LYS A 45 14.32 19.85 4.54
C LYS A 45 15.70 20.47 4.58
N LYS A 46 16.68 19.68 5.03
CA LYS A 46 18.09 20.09 5.16
C LYS A 46 19.01 18.86 5.11
N ALA A 47 20.30 19.09 5.00
CA ALA A 47 21.29 18.03 5.21
C ALA A 47 21.19 17.47 6.65
N ASN A 48 21.50 16.20 6.81
CA ASN A 48 21.36 15.41 8.03
C ASN A 48 19.94 15.12 8.48
N ALA A 49 18.92 15.39 7.66
CA ALA A 49 17.61 14.78 7.84
C ALA A 49 17.73 13.26 7.84
N TYR A 50 17.03 12.56 8.75
CA TYR A 50 17.17 11.11 8.87
C TYR A 50 15.83 10.38 9.02
N ILE A 51 15.83 9.13 8.58
CA ILE A 51 14.84 8.12 8.90
C ILE A 51 15.56 7.00 9.61
N LYS A 52 15.05 6.59 10.77
CA LYS A 52 15.52 5.44 11.52
C LYS A 52 14.48 4.35 11.48
N LEU A 53 14.88 3.16 11.07
CA LEU A 53 14.07 1.96 11.03
C LEU A 53 14.53 1.03 12.16
N SER A 54 13.59 0.56 12.97
CA SER A 54 13.82 -0.42 14.03
C SER A 54 12.93 -1.65 13.80
N SER A 55 13.33 -2.80 14.28
CA SER A 55 12.56 -4.04 14.16
C SER A 55 12.55 -4.78 15.49
N ASN A 56 11.40 -5.34 15.84
CA ASN A 56 11.23 -6.25 16.97
C ASN A 56 11.72 -7.67 16.66
N LEU A 57 12.11 -7.96 15.43
CA LEU A 57 12.67 -9.24 15.02
C LEU A 57 14.09 -9.35 15.56
N LYS A 58 14.31 -10.32 16.45
CA LYS A 58 15.60 -10.52 17.11
C LYS A 58 16.65 -10.97 16.10
N GLU A 59 17.83 -10.32 16.16
CA GLU A 59 19.12 -10.75 15.58
C GLU A 59 19.15 -11.18 14.10
N GLN A 60 18.19 -10.73 13.31
CA GLN A 60 18.19 -11.01 11.88
C GLN A 60 18.97 -9.94 11.12
N VAL A 61 19.55 -10.35 10.01
CA VAL A 61 20.14 -9.43 9.01
C VAL A 61 19.23 -9.36 7.79
N PHE A 62 19.19 -8.18 7.20
CA PHE A 62 18.30 -7.89 6.10
C PHE A 62 19.07 -7.27 4.94
N ASN A 63 18.58 -7.51 3.75
CA ASN A 63 18.92 -6.75 2.57
C ASN A 63 17.97 -5.55 2.52
N VAL A 64 18.51 -4.36 2.30
CA VAL A 64 17.74 -3.11 2.27
C VAL A 64 18.01 -2.39 0.96
N GLY A 65 17.03 -2.41 0.08
CA GLY A 65 17.02 -1.60 -1.12
C GLY A 65 16.33 -0.27 -0.87
N ILE A 66 16.89 0.81 -1.38
CA ILE A 66 16.28 2.14 -1.31
C ILE A 66 16.06 2.72 -2.69
N PHE A 67 14.88 3.32 -2.91
CA PHE A 67 14.62 4.20 -4.03
C PHE A 67 14.82 5.64 -3.57
N TYR A 68 15.72 6.36 -4.24
CA TYR A 68 16.00 7.73 -3.86
C TYR A 68 16.35 8.60 -5.08
N LYS A 69 16.23 9.92 -4.89
CA LYS A 69 16.75 10.94 -5.80
C LYS A 69 17.71 11.85 -5.02
N ALA A 70 18.85 12.16 -5.62
CA ALA A 70 19.83 13.07 -5.05
C ALA A 70 20.60 13.78 -6.15
N LYS A 71 20.92 15.06 -5.94
CA LYS A 71 21.66 15.86 -6.91
C LYS A 71 23.16 15.58 -6.85
N ASP A 72 23.75 15.72 -5.65
CA ASP A 72 25.20 15.74 -5.50
C ASP A 72 25.75 14.71 -4.50
N LYS A 73 25.10 14.53 -3.35
CA LYS A 73 25.69 13.80 -2.20
C LYS A 73 24.96 12.50 -1.83
N GLY A 74 23.68 12.37 -2.11
CA GLY A 74 22.88 11.17 -1.82
C GLY A 74 22.60 10.96 -0.34
N PHE A 75 22.74 9.70 0.11
CA PHE A 75 22.41 9.26 1.46
C PHE A 75 23.53 8.43 2.07
N VAL A 76 23.61 8.45 3.39
CA VAL A 76 24.42 7.52 4.16
C VAL A 76 23.51 6.61 4.99
N ILE A 77 23.83 5.33 5.03
CA ILE A 77 23.11 4.31 5.78
C ILE A 77 24.04 3.77 6.86
N ASN A 78 23.60 3.80 8.11
CA ASN A 78 24.29 3.20 9.24
C ASN A 78 23.42 2.09 9.82
N ASP A 79 23.99 0.92 10.06
CA ASP A 79 23.32 -0.18 10.74
C ASP A 79 23.69 -0.25 12.25
N LYS A 80 23.10 -1.19 12.98
CA LYS A 80 23.39 -1.44 14.40
C LYS A 80 24.89 -1.66 14.69
N LYS A 81 25.62 -2.25 13.74
CA LYS A 81 27.06 -2.54 13.86
C LYS A 81 27.94 -1.35 13.48
N VAL A 82 27.31 -0.16 13.27
CA VAL A 82 27.97 1.08 12.89
C VAL A 82 28.73 0.98 11.55
N LYS A 83 28.35 0.02 10.71
CA LYS A 83 28.84 -0.04 9.34
C LYS A 83 28.22 1.11 8.55
N LYS A 84 29.05 1.83 7.85
CA LYS A 84 28.65 3.00 7.05
C LYS A 84 28.62 2.63 5.58
N TYR A 85 27.46 2.80 4.96
CA TYR A 85 27.26 2.64 3.53
C TYR A 85 26.90 3.99 2.91
N THR A 86 27.37 4.27 1.72
CA THR A 86 27.06 5.51 1.02
C THR A 86 26.33 5.17 -0.27
N ALA A 87 25.11 5.66 -0.40
CA ALA A 87 24.36 5.61 -1.66
C ALA A 87 24.99 6.62 -2.64
N LYS A 88 25.61 6.12 -3.70
CA LYS A 88 26.50 6.89 -4.58
C LYS A 88 25.87 7.33 -5.88
N LYS A 89 24.80 6.66 -6.30
CA LYS A 89 24.15 7.01 -7.57
C LYS A 89 23.51 8.39 -7.47
N LYS A 90 23.72 9.19 -8.51
CA LYS A 90 23.20 10.56 -8.56
C LYS A 90 22.20 10.68 -9.67
N ASN A 91 20.98 11.07 -9.35
CA ASN A 91 19.96 11.42 -10.32
C ASN A 91 18.96 12.37 -9.66
N LYS A 92 18.87 13.57 -10.18
CA LYS A 92 17.96 14.60 -9.65
C LYS A 92 16.50 14.35 -10.12
N ASN A 93 16.33 13.78 -11.29
CA ASN A 93 15.03 13.71 -11.95
C ASN A 93 14.31 12.38 -11.74
N ASN A 94 15.06 11.26 -11.74
CA ASN A 94 14.51 9.91 -11.64
C ASN A 94 14.99 9.21 -10.39
N PHE A 95 14.16 8.33 -9.84
CA PHE A 95 14.57 7.45 -8.76
C PHE A 95 15.65 6.49 -9.24
N VAL A 96 16.68 6.35 -8.41
CA VAL A 96 17.69 5.29 -8.54
C VAL A 96 17.46 4.28 -7.43
N TYR A 97 17.83 3.03 -7.70
CA TYR A 97 17.78 1.95 -6.74
C TYR A 97 19.19 1.52 -6.36
N GLU A 98 19.45 1.46 -5.07
CA GLU A 98 20.64 0.80 -4.52
C GLU A 98 20.26 -0.14 -3.39
N GLU A 99 20.99 -1.25 -3.28
CA GLU A 99 20.75 -2.29 -2.30
C GLU A 99 21.98 -2.48 -1.43
N PHE A 100 21.73 -2.66 -0.14
CA PHE A 100 22.73 -2.87 0.90
C PHE A 100 22.43 -4.18 1.61
N SER A 101 23.38 -5.10 1.59
CA SER A 101 23.17 -6.46 2.11
C SER A 101 23.63 -6.62 3.54
N LYS A 102 22.96 -7.53 4.26
CA LYS A 102 23.33 -7.97 5.61
C LYS A 102 23.38 -6.83 6.63
N LEU A 103 22.41 -5.91 6.58
CA LEU A 103 22.23 -4.86 7.56
C LEU A 103 21.53 -5.40 8.82
N SER A 104 21.92 -4.90 9.98
CA SER A 104 21.29 -5.20 11.28
C SER A 104 20.50 -3.98 11.77
N PHE A 105 19.25 -4.18 12.22
CA PHE A 105 18.45 -3.09 12.81
C PHE A 105 18.95 -2.69 14.21
N PRO A 106 18.81 -1.42 14.62
CA PRO A 106 18.22 -0.33 13.87
C PRO A 106 19.10 0.17 12.71
N ILE A 107 18.46 0.65 11.64
CA ILE A 107 19.10 1.22 10.47
C ILE A 107 18.73 2.69 10.39
N THR A 108 19.73 3.57 10.25
CA THR A 108 19.51 5.00 10.05
C THR A 108 19.91 5.40 8.65
N ILE A 109 18.98 5.98 7.90
CA ILE A 109 19.19 6.52 6.56
C ILE A 109 19.20 8.03 6.66
N LYS A 110 20.33 8.66 6.37
CA LYS A 110 20.56 10.10 6.55
C LYS A 110 20.83 10.77 5.20
N ALA A 111 20.07 11.82 4.90
CA ALA A 111 20.29 12.66 3.72
C ALA A 111 21.55 13.50 3.90
N LEU A 112 22.40 13.54 2.87
CA LEU A 112 23.63 14.33 2.88
C LEU A 112 23.45 15.73 2.28
N GLU A 113 22.27 15.99 1.71
CA GLU A 113 21.92 17.28 1.11
C GLU A 113 20.44 17.61 1.30
N LYS A 114 20.12 18.89 1.22
CA LYS A 114 18.73 19.38 1.17
C LYS A 114 18.07 18.93 -0.14
N ASN A 115 16.75 18.69 -0.08
CA ASN A 115 15.92 18.22 -1.20
C ASN A 115 16.30 16.84 -1.75
N ALA A 116 17.16 16.07 -1.08
CA ALA A 116 17.27 14.66 -1.37
C ALA A 116 15.95 13.95 -1.03
N GLU A 117 15.52 12.99 -1.85
CA GLU A 117 14.21 12.34 -1.75
C GLU A 117 14.36 10.83 -1.57
N LEU A 118 13.60 10.28 -0.62
CA LEU A 118 13.41 8.84 -0.44
C LEU A 118 12.02 8.45 -0.92
N GLY A 119 11.93 7.47 -1.81
CA GLY A 119 10.67 7.03 -2.38
C GLY A 119 10.09 5.78 -1.72
N ALA A 120 10.87 4.73 -1.60
CA ALA A 120 10.45 3.47 -0.97
C ALA A 120 11.66 2.67 -0.50
N PHE A 121 11.40 1.75 0.44
CA PHE A 121 12.36 0.75 0.90
C PHE A 121 11.88 -0.64 0.50
N ILE A 122 12.81 -1.50 0.11
CA ILE A 122 12.58 -2.94 -0.03
C ILE A 122 13.42 -3.61 1.03
N ILE A 123 12.77 -4.26 2.00
CA ILE A 123 13.44 -4.90 3.13
C ILE A 123 13.08 -6.38 3.10
N TYR A 124 14.08 -7.23 2.98
CA TYR A 124 13.88 -8.68 2.93
C TYR A 124 15.10 -9.41 3.49
N ASN A 125 14.95 -10.66 3.83
CA ASN A 125 16.05 -11.56 4.10
C ASN A 125 16.08 -12.70 3.07
N ASP A 126 17.17 -13.43 3.03
CA ASP A 126 17.37 -14.52 2.07
C ASP A 126 16.79 -15.86 2.57
N ASP A 127 16.15 -15.89 3.73
CA ASP A 127 15.50 -17.09 4.25
C ASP A 127 14.24 -17.43 3.45
N LYS A 128 14.28 -18.53 2.74
CA LYS A 128 13.16 -19.02 1.91
C LYS A 128 11.92 -19.42 2.71
N ASN A 129 12.05 -19.62 4.03
CA ASN A 129 10.93 -19.96 4.90
C ASN A 129 10.17 -18.74 5.41
N VAL A 130 10.69 -17.54 5.19
CA VAL A 130 10.03 -16.30 5.60
C VAL A 130 8.84 -16.02 4.69
N LYS A 131 7.67 -15.88 5.32
CA LYS A 131 6.47 -15.37 4.67
C LYS A 131 6.37 -13.87 4.94
N THR A 132 6.11 -13.09 3.92
CA THR A 132 5.97 -11.63 4.02
C THR A 132 4.56 -11.20 3.67
N PHE A 133 4.09 -10.18 4.36
CA PHE A 133 2.84 -9.51 4.05
C PHE A 133 3.11 -8.00 3.95
N ASP A 134 2.96 -7.47 2.75
CA ASP A 134 3.22 -6.05 2.46
C ASP A 134 1.90 -5.30 2.28
N THR A 135 1.77 -4.12 2.89
CA THR A 135 0.63 -3.25 2.69
C THR A 135 1.05 -1.98 1.97
N LEU A 136 0.42 -1.70 0.83
CA LEU A 136 0.69 -0.51 0.01
C LEU A 136 -0.52 0.45 -0.04
N GLY A 137 -1.36 0.42 0.99
CA GLY A 137 -2.55 1.27 1.10
C GLY A 137 -2.20 2.73 1.40
N ILE A 138 -2.81 3.66 0.66
CA ILE A 138 -2.83 5.08 0.98
C ILE A 138 -4.26 5.44 1.37
N ASN A 139 -4.44 6.04 2.54
CA ASN A 139 -5.76 6.44 3.00
C ASN A 139 -6.43 7.41 2.00
N GLY A 140 -7.66 7.11 1.61
CA GLY A 140 -8.42 7.88 0.64
C GLY A 140 -7.97 7.68 -0.82
N ALA A 141 -7.13 6.70 -1.12
CA ALA A 141 -6.72 6.39 -2.48
C ALA A 141 -7.84 5.73 -3.29
N ARG A 142 -7.94 6.09 -4.56
CA ARG A 142 -8.81 5.43 -5.55
C ARG A 142 -8.02 4.37 -6.32
N SER A 143 -8.75 3.56 -7.07
CA SER A 143 -8.18 2.48 -7.88
C SER A 143 -7.17 2.93 -8.94
N ASP A 144 -7.20 4.20 -9.33
CA ASP A 144 -6.30 4.79 -10.33
C ASP A 144 -5.04 5.44 -9.74
N ILE A 145 -4.82 5.38 -8.43
CA ILE A 145 -3.68 6.05 -7.76
C ILE A 145 -2.32 5.58 -8.29
N TRP A 146 -2.22 4.32 -8.72
CA TRP A 146 -1.00 3.74 -9.27
C TRP A 146 -0.49 4.44 -10.54
N LEU A 147 -1.35 5.15 -11.27
CA LEU A 147 -0.97 5.93 -12.44
C LEU A 147 -0.04 7.11 -12.11
N ARG A 148 0.00 7.50 -10.84
CA ARG A 148 0.91 8.53 -10.31
C ARG A 148 2.26 7.99 -9.89
N TRP A 149 2.44 6.66 -9.89
CA TRP A 149 3.68 6.02 -9.47
C TRP A 149 4.61 5.83 -10.67
N ASP A 150 5.89 6.01 -10.42
CA ASP A 150 6.92 5.76 -11.42
C ASP A 150 6.96 4.29 -11.82
N LYS A 151 6.81 4.05 -13.11
CA LYS A 151 6.71 2.68 -13.64
C LYS A 151 8.02 1.90 -13.55
N ASP A 152 9.16 2.57 -13.61
CA ASP A 152 10.46 1.89 -13.50
C ASP A 152 10.72 1.47 -12.06
N THR A 153 10.32 2.28 -11.07
CA THR A 153 10.37 1.86 -9.66
C THR A 153 9.43 0.71 -9.37
N MET A 154 8.21 0.73 -9.92
CA MET A 154 7.27 -0.40 -9.82
C MET A 154 7.85 -1.67 -10.43
N LYS A 155 8.36 -1.59 -11.66
CA LYS A 155 9.02 -2.71 -12.35
C LYS A 155 10.17 -3.27 -11.52
N LYS A 156 11.04 -2.39 -10.98
CA LYS A 156 12.17 -2.81 -10.16
C LYS A 156 11.70 -3.48 -8.87
N SER A 157 10.71 -2.92 -8.20
CA SER A 157 10.18 -3.45 -6.93
C SER A 157 9.61 -4.85 -7.10
N PHE A 158 8.75 -5.05 -8.09
CA PHE A 158 8.15 -6.36 -8.38
C PHE A 158 9.14 -7.35 -9.01
N GLY A 159 10.25 -6.88 -9.54
CA GLY A 159 11.37 -7.72 -9.99
C GLY A 159 12.24 -8.24 -8.85
N VAL A 160 12.38 -7.47 -7.76
CA VAL A 160 13.13 -7.85 -6.56
C VAL A 160 12.26 -8.70 -5.64
N ILE A 161 11.03 -8.26 -5.36
CA ILE A 161 10.07 -9.00 -4.54
C ILE A 161 9.07 -9.68 -5.47
N LYS A 162 9.19 -10.99 -5.60
CA LYS A 162 8.24 -11.82 -6.32
C LYS A 162 7.10 -12.17 -5.39
N ASN A 163 5.97 -11.49 -5.57
CA ASN A 163 4.78 -11.80 -4.80
C ASN A 163 4.10 -13.07 -5.34
N ASP A 164 3.72 -13.99 -4.47
CA ASP A 164 2.88 -15.14 -4.83
C ASP A 164 1.43 -14.75 -4.99
N LEU A 165 0.97 -13.80 -4.18
CA LEU A 165 -0.39 -13.30 -4.15
C LEU A 165 -0.41 -11.78 -4.03
N ILE A 166 -1.25 -11.13 -4.84
CA ILE A 166 -1.57 -9.70 -4.72
C ILE A 166 -3.07 -9.55 -4.47
N ILE A 167 -3.40 -8.86 -3.37
CA ILE A 167 -4.79 -8.52 -3.04
C ILE A 167 -5.01 -7.05 -3.41
N LEU A 168 -6.00 -6.78 -4.25
CA LEU A 168 -6.40 -5.44 -4.65
C LEU A 168 -7.75 -5.10 -4.02
N ALA A 169 -7.73 -4.21 -3.02
CA ALA A 169 -8.90 -3.77 -2.26
C ALA A 169 -9.18 -2.29 -2.57
N TYR A 170 -9.93 -2.03 -3.63
CA TYR A 170 -10.32 -0.70 -4.07
C TYR A 170 -11.85 -0.58 -4.23
N GLY A 171 -12.31 0.65 -4.41
CA GLY A 171 -13.70 0.93 -4.74
C GLY A 171 -14.40 1.85 -3.75
N SER A 172 -14.03 1.85 -2.46
CA SER A 172 -14.68 2.72 -1.47
C SER A 172 -14.56 4.20 -1.85
N ASN A 173 -13.36 4.66 -2.17
CA ASN A 173 -13.13 6.04 -2.57
C ASN A 173 -13.57 6.34 -4.01
N ASP A 174 -13.66 5.34 -4.85
CA ASP A 174 -14.23 5.48 -6.19
C ASP A 174 -15.76 5.68 -6.11
N ALA A 175 -16.43 5.02 -5.18
CA ALA A 175 -17.87 5.18 -4.94
C ALA A 175 -18.25 6.56 -4.35
N LEU A 176 -17.31 7.23 -3.66
CA LEU A 176 -17.50 8.57 -3.11
C LEU A 176 -17.39 9.69 -4.15
N MET A 177 -17.00 9.39 -5.39
CA MET A 177 -16.91 10.40 -6.45
C MET A 177 -18.31 10.90 -6.84
N ASP A 178 -18.42 12.19 -7.19
CA ASP A 178 -19.67 12.75 -7.70
C ASP A 178 -20.04 12.19 -9.08
N ARG A 179 -19.01 11.90 -9.90
CA ARG A 179 -19.18 11.31 -11.23
C ARG A 179 -18.31 10.06 -11.35
N PHE A 180 -18.95 8.93 -11.63
CA PHE A 180 -18.28 7.66 -11.87
C PHE A 180 -18.39 7.26 -13.33
N ASN A 181 -17.26 6.93 -13.95
CA ASN A 181 -17.22 6.37 -15.30
C ASN A 181 -16.78 4.92 -15.23
N LYS A 182 -17.75 4.01 -15.36
CA LYS A 182 -17.54 2.56 -15.27
C LYS A 182 -16.51 2.05 -16.29
N LYS A 183 -16.56 2.53 -17.54
CA LYS A 183 -15.64 2.07 -18.60
C LYS A 183 -14.21 2.48 -18.30
N ASP A 184 -13.99 3.72 -17.86
CA ASP A 184 -12.69 4.24 -17.47
C ASP A 184 -12.14 3.51 -16.25
N PHE A 185 -12.96 3.34 -15.20
CA PHE A 185 -12.60 2.57 -14.00
C PHE A 185 -12.13 1.15 -14.35
N LYS A 186 -12.94 0.40 -15.11
CA LYS A 186 -12.59 -0.97 -15.53
C LYS A 186 -11.29 -1.00 -16.33
N SER A 187 -11.12 -0.08 -17.26
CA SER A 187 -9.91 0.01 -18.09
C SER A 187 -8.67 0.23 -17.23
N LYS A 188 -8.69 1.19 -16.32
CA LYS A 188 -7.57 1.50 -15.42
C LYS A 188 -7.25 0.35 -14.47
N TYR A 189 -8.29 -0.30 -13.92
CA TYR A 189 -8.12 -1.42 -13.00
C TYR A 189 -7.50 -2.64 -13.72
N LYS A 190 -8.00 -2.99 -14.90
CA LYS A 190 -7.43 -4.07 -15.72
C LYS A 190 -6.00 -3.76 -16.16
N ASN A 191 -5.71 -2.52 -16.57
CA ASN A 191 -4.36 -2.11 -16.91
C ASN A 191 -3.39 -2.26 -15.74
N PHE A 192 -3.85 -2.02 -14.50
CA PHE A 192 -3.04 -2.25 -13.31
C PHE A 192 -2.74 -3.75 -13.10
N ILE A 193 -3.77 -4.58 -13.20
CA ILE A 193 -3.60 -6.05 -13.11
C ILE A 193 -2.63 -6.55 -14.19
N HIS A 194 -2.79 -6.11 -15.43
CA HIS A 194 -1.92 -6.52 -16.53
C HIS A 194 -0.49 -6.02 -16.36
N PHE A 195 -0.31 -4.81 -15.84
CA PHE A 195 1.01 -4.29 -15.49
C PHE A 195 1.69 -5.18 -14.43
N LEU A 196 0.98 -5.54 -13.38
CA LEU A 196 1.51 -6.39 -12.31
C LEU A 196 1.84 -7.80 -12.82
N LYS A 197 0.96 -8.41 -13.60
CA LYS A 197 1.19 -9.71 -14.27
C LYS A 197 2.41 -9.70 -15.17
N LYS A 198 2.64 -8.60 -15.91
CA LYS A 198 3.79 -8.47 -16.82
C LYS A 198 5.14 -8.60 -16.10
N TYR A 199 5.23 -8.05 -14.88
CA TYR A 199 6.49 -8.05 -14.12
C TYR A 199 6.56 -9.12 -13.04
N ASN A 200 5.44 -9.83 -12.79
CA ASN A 200 5.35 -10.99 -11.92
C ASN A 200 4.38 -12.02 -12.55
N PRO A 201 4.83 -12.79 -13.57
CA PRO A 201 3.93 -13.63 -14.38
C PRO A 201 3.18 -14.72 -13.62
N ASN A 202 3.74 -15.21 -12.50
CA ASN A 202 3.18 -16.30 -11.71
C ASN A 202 2.25 -15.82 -10.58
N VAL A 203 2.13 -14.50 -10.39
CA VAL A 203 1.33 -13.93 -9.30
C VAL A 203 -0.15 -14.29 -9.44
N LYS A 204 -0.75 -14.66 -8.31
CA LYS A 204 -2.21 -14.83 -8.20
C LYS A 204 -2.83 -13.53 -7.69
N PHE A 205 -4.10 -13.35 -7.98
CA PHE A 205 -4.84 -12.16 -7.55
C PHE A 205 -6.09 -12.52 -6.78
N ILE A 206 -6.43 -11.66 -5.82
CA ILE A 206 -7.75 -11.59 -5.22
C ILE A 206 -8.20 -10.14 -5.33
N LEU A 207 -9.43 -9.92 -5.78
CA LEU A 207 -10.08 -8.62 -5.66
C LEU A 207 -10.95 -8.61 -4.41
N ILE A 208 -10.95 -7.47 -3.72
CA ILE A 208 -11.89 -7.23 -2.61
C ILE A 208 -12.75 -6.03 -2.99
N SER A 209 -14.06 -6.24 -3.05
CA SER A 209 -15.00 -5.14 -3.26
C SER A 209 -15.22 -4.34 -1.97
N PRO A 210 -15.65 -3.07 -2.03
CA PRO A 210 -15.85 -2.26 -0.84
C PRO A 210 -16.97 -2.81 0.05
N PRO A 211 -16.91 -2.52 1.37
CA PRO A 211 -18.07 -2.66 2.26
C PRO A 211 -19.18 -1.70 1.82
N THR A 212 -20.31 -1.70 2.50
CA THR A 212 -21.38 -0.72 2.24
C THR A 212 -20.85 0.69 2.45
N VAL A 213 -20.79 1.49 1.37
CA VAL A 213 -20.23 2.85 1.37
C VAL A 213 -21.33 3.87 1.50
N THR A 214 -21.36 4.55 2.64
CA THR A 214 -22.26 5.67 2.92
C THR A 214 -21.51 6.98 3.01
N LYS A 215 -22.17 8.08 2.72
CA LYS A 215 -21.65 9.44 2.91
C LYS A 215 -22.65 10.28 3.70
N LYS A 216 -22.14 11.26 4.42
CA LYS A 216 -22.93 12.26 5.13
C LYS A 216 -23.70 13.09 4.11
N ILE A 217 -25.02 13.24 4.32
CA ILE A 217 -25.90 14.11 3.53
C ILE A 217 -26.18 15.40 4.29
N ASP A 218 -26.51 15.29 5.56
CA ASP A 218 -26.70 16.39 6.50
C ASP A 218 -26.08 16.06 7.85
N ASP A 219 -26.34 16.86 8.89
CA ASP A 219 -25.64 16.70 10.19
C ASP A 219 -25.88 15.36 10.89
N GLU A 220 -27.00 14.71 10.64
CA GLU A 220 -27.38 13.45 11.30
C GLU A 220 -27.49 12.26 10.32
N THR A 221 -27.72 12.54 9.03
CA THR A 221 -28.09 11.53 8.04
C THR A 221 -26.92 11.10 7.18
N TYR A 222 -26.80 9.78 7.05
CA TYR A 222 -25.88 9.13 6.11
C TYR A 222 -26.69 8.28 5.13
N ALA A 223 -26.33 8.34 3.85
CA ALA A 223 -26.97 7.50 2.85
C ALA A 223 -25.94 6.80 1.97
N LEU A 224 -26.37 5.72 1.35
CA LEU A 224 -25.59 4.99 0.36
C LEU A 224 -25.13 5.94 -0.75
N THR A 225 -23.87 5.86 -1.13
CA THR A 225 -23.36 6.71 -2.21
C THR A 225 -24.00 6.34 -3.55
N PRO A 226 -24.33 7.33 -4.41
CA PRO A 226 -25.02 7.06 -5.67
C PRO A 226 -24.29 6.07 -6.58
N ASN A 227 -22.97 6.05 -6.54
CA ASN A 227 -22.15 5.22 -7.43
C ASN A 227 -21.80 3.84 -6.83
N PHE A 228 -22.24 3.53 -5.60
CA PHE A 228 -21.80 2.32 -4.89
C PHE A 228 -22.04 1.04 -5.71
N TYR A 229 -23.27 0.82 -6.16
CA TYR A 229 -23.61 -0.39 -6.90
C TYR A 229 -22.91 -0.47 -8.27
N GLU A 230 -22.74 0.67 -8.94
CA GLU A 230 -22.02 0.69 -10.23
C GLU A 230 -20.53 0.37 -10.07
N VAL A 231 -19.87 0.89 -9.02
CA VAL A 231 -18.48 0.55 -8.68
C VAL A 231 -18.37 -0.94 -8.35
N ARG A 232 -19.24 -1.43 -7.48
CA ARG A 232 -19.27 -2.85 -7.11
C ARG A 232 -19.46 -3.74 -8.34
N LYS A 233 -20.45 -3.43 -9.20
CA LYS A 233 -20.70 -4.13 -10.48
C LYS A 233 -19.47 -4.10 -11.39
N ALA A 234 -18.77 -2.96 -11.47
CA ALA A 234 -17.56 -2.85 -12.27
C ALA A 234 -16.44 -3.77 -11.76
N ILE A 235 -16.27 -3.91 -10.44
CA ILE A 235 -15.29 -4.82 -9.82
C ILE A 235 -15.67 -6.29 -10.12
N TYR A 236 -16.94 -6.67 -10.03
CA TYR A 236 -17.41 -7.99 -10.41
C TYR A 236 -17.12 -8.31 -11.89
N GLU A 237 -17.35 -7.35 -12.78
CA GLU A 237 -17.05 -7.51 -14.20
C GLU A 237 -15.56 -7.68 -14.44
N VAL A 238 -14.69 -6.89 -13.78
CA VAL A 238 -13.23 -7.05 -13.86
C VAL A 238 -12.79 -8.42 -13.34
N ALA A 239 -13.29 -8.84 -12.18
CA ALA A 239 -12.97 -10.16 -11.61
C ALA A 239 -13.32 -11.30 -12.57
N ARG A 240 -14.52 -11.26 -13.16
CA ARG A 240 -14.98 -12.24 -14.13
C ARG A 240 -14.14 -12.24 -15.42
N GLU A 241 -13.91 -11.05 -16.00
CA GLU A 241 -13.15 -10.90 -17.25
C GLU A 241 -11.68 -11.33 -17.10
N GLU A 242 -11.06 -11.05 -15.95
CA GLU A 242 -9.69 -11.43 -15.65
C GLU A 242 -9.55 -12.80 -14.98
N LYS A 243 -10.67 -13.50 -14.72
CA LYS A 243 -10.74 -14.80 -14.03
C LYS A 243 -10.03 -14.78 -12.67
N ILE A 244 -10.35 -13.76 -11.86
CA ILE A 244 -9.77 -13.52 -10.55
C ILE A 244 -10.82 -13.79 -9.46
N ILE A 245 -10.41 -14.37 -8.34
CA ILE A 245 -11.26 -14.56 -7.15
C ILE A 245 -11.67 -13.20 -6.62
N LEU A 246 -12.94 -13.06 -6.26
CA LEU A 246 -13.52 -11.87 -5.66
C LEU A 246 -14.10 -12.20 -4.28
N PHE A 247 -13.68 -11.44 -3.27
CA PHE A 247 -14.35 -11.37 -1.98
C PHE A 247 -15.18 -10.09 -1.91
N ASP A 248 -16.49 -10.25 -1.67
CA ASP A 248 -17.42 -9.12 -1.63
C ASP A 248 -17.78 -8.77 -0.20
N MET A 249 -17.15 -7.71 0.33
CA MET A 249 -17.39 -7.26 1.71
C MET A 249 -18.83 -6.79 1.93
N HIS A 250 -19.45 -6.15 0.95
CA HIS A 250 -20.85 -5.73 1.07
C HIS A 250 -21.76 -6.93 1.25
N THR A 251 -21.65 -7.96 0.39
CA THR A 251 -22.45 -9.17 0.56
C THR A 251 -22.20 -9.84 1.92
N ALA A 252 -20.94 -9.88 2.37
CA ALA A 252 -20.60 -10.41 3.69
C ALA A 252 -21.27 -9.62 4.83
N MET A 253 -21.35 -8.28 4.71
CA MET A 253 -22.07 -7.44 5.67
C MET A 253 -23.58 -7.69 5.64
N GLU A 254 -24.20 -7.72 4.45
CA GLU A 254 -25.64 -7.94 4.29
C GLU A 254 -26.08 -9.29 4.86
N GLN A 255 -25.28 -10.34 4.65
CA GLN A 255 -25.52 -11.67 5.22
C GLN A 255 -25.44 -11.71 6.75
N ASN A 256 -24.85 -10.68 7.36
CA ASN A 256 -24.71 -10.52 8.81
C ASN A 256 -25.47 -9.28 9.34
N GLY A 257 -26.61 -8.97 8.75
CA GLY A 257 -27.56 -7.95 9.23
C GLY A 257 -27.40 -6.56 8.62
N GLY A 258 -26.42 -6.36 7.73
CA GLY A 258 -26.27 -5.11 6.98
C GLY A 258 -25.66 -3.95 7.78
N LYS A 259 -25.55 -2.81 7.12
CA LYS A 259 -24.85 -1.62 7.63
C LYS A 259 -25.43 -1.10 8.95
N GLU A 260 -26.75 -1.03 9.07
CA GLU A 260 -27.41 -0.46 10.25
C GLU A 260 -27.12 -1.30 11.50
N LEU A 261 -27.34 -2.62 11.41
CA LEU A 261 -27.01 -3.52 12.53
C LEU A 261 -25.52 -3.46 12.89
N TRP A 262 -24.65 -3.33 11.90
CA TRP A 262 -23.21 -3.20 12.15
C TRP A 262 -22.83 -1.92 12.88
N ILE A 263 -23.55 -0.82 12.63
CA ILE A 263 -23.38 0.44 13.38
C ILE A 263 -23.83 0.24 14.83
N GLU A 264 -25.01 -0.35 15.05
CA GLU A 264 -25.56 -0.63 16.38
C GLU A 264 -24.64 -1.52 17.22
N GLN A 265 -24.01 -2.51 16.59
CA GLN A 265 -23.07 -3.44 17.23
C GLN A 265 -21.65 -2.89 17.36
N GLY A 266 -21.37 -1.66 16.94
CA GLY A 266 -20.02 -1.08 16.99
C GLY A 266 -19.02 -1.68 16.01
N LEU A 267 -19.51 -2.39 14.97
CA LEU A 267 -18.67 -3.00 13.92
C LEU A 267 -18.38 -2.04 12.76
N SER A 268 -19.18 -0.99 12.62
CA SER A 268 -19.05 0.00 11.54
C SER A 268 -19.30 1.40 12.05
N ASN A 269 -18.58 2.37 11.50
CA ASN A 269 -18.95 3.78 11.62
C ASN A 269 -20.10 4.10 10.66
N LYS A 270 -20.73 5.26 10.85
CA LYS A 270 -21.80 5.72 9.95
C LYS A 270 -21.32 5.96 8.52
N ASP A 271 -20.04 6.26 8.32
CA ASP A 271 -19.42 6.48 7.02
C ASP A 271 -18.88 5.17 6.39
N VAL A 272 -17.89 5.27 5.50
CA VAL A 272 -17.27 4.14 4.78
C VAL A 272 -16.37 3.25 5.68
N HIS A 273 -15.99 3.72 6.86
CA HIS A 273 -15.01 3.02 7.70
C HIS A 273 -15.68 1.97 8.61
N LEU A 274 -15.03 0.84 8.71
CA LEU A 274 -15.34 -0.16 9.74
C LEU A 274 -14.48 0.08 10.97
N THR A 275 -14.92 -0.48 12.09
CA THR A 275 -14.09 -0.55 13.31
C THR A 275 -13.06 -1.69 13.19
N VAL A 276 -12.17 -1.79 14.17
CA VAL A 276 -11.20 -2.90 14.22
C VAL A 276 -11.94 -4.24 14.30
N GLU A 277 -13.00 -4.30 15.08
CA GLU A 277 -13.86 -5.48 15.28
C GLU A 277 -14.57 -5.84 13.96
N GLY A 278 -15.09 -4.85 13.25
CA GLY A 278 -15.73 -5.07 11.95
C GLY A 278 -14.77 -5.59 10.89
N TYR A 279 -13.55 -5.05 10.83
CA TYR A 279 -12.51 -5.59 9.94
C TYR A 279 -12.10 -7.00 10.36
N SER A 280 -12.00 -7.29 11.65
CA SER A 280 -11.65 -8.62 12.17
C SER A 280 -12.72 -9.67 11.80
N LEU A 281 -13.99 -9.30 11.89
CA LEU A 281 -15.10 -10.17 11.47
C LEU A 281 -15.05 -10.48 9.97
N LEU A 282 -14.84 -9.46 9.12
CA LEU A 282 -14.68 -9.66 7.68
C LEU A 282 -13.45 -10.49 7.33
N ALA A 283 -12.34 -10.28 8.04
CA ALA A 283 -11.13 -11.07 7.84
C ALA A 283 -11.35 -12.54 8.17
N THR A 284 -12.06 -12.83 9.26
CA THR A 284 -12.45 -14.20 9.64
C THR A 284 -13.37 -14.84 8.59
N LYS A 285 -14.34 -14.08 8.07
CA LYS A 285 -15.24 -14.56 7.00
C LYS A 285 -14.45 -14.83 5.71
N PHE A 286 -13.56 -13.90 5.33
CA PHE A 286 -12.70 -14.06 4.17
C PHE A 286 -11.83 -15.31 4.29
N GLN A 287 -11.20 -15.53 5.44
CA GLN A 287 -10.39 -16.70 5.70
C GLN A 287 -11.21 -18.00 5.52
N LYS A 288 -12.36 -18.09 6.16
CA LYS A 288 -13.25 -19.27 6.05
C LYS A 288 -13.68 -19.55 4.61
N ASP A 289 -14.10 -18.51 3.88
CA ASP A 289 -14.53 -18.66 2.50
C ASP A 289 -13.36 -19.08 1.59
N PHE A 290 -12.17 -18.58 1.86
CA PHE A 290 -10.97 -18.90 1.11
C PHE A 290 -10.48 -20.33 1.40
N GLU A 291 -10.49 -20.75 2.67
CA GLU A 291 -10.18 -22.14 3.07
C GLU A 291 -11.16 -23.13 2.45
N LYS A 292 -12.46 -22.81 2.47
CA LYS A 292 -13.49 -23.62 1.81
C LYS A 292 -13.24 -23.74 0.30
N LEU A 293 -12.87 -22.65 -0.36
CA LEU A 293 -12.58 -22.65 -1.79
C LEU A 293 -11.35 -23.49 -2.14
N LEU A 294 -10.29 -23.46 -1.30
CA LEU A 294 -9.04 -24.16 -1.57
C LEU A 294 -9.06 -25.64 -1.16
N PHE A 295 -9.74 -25.95 -0.09
CA PHE A 295 -9.63 -27.27 0.56
C PHE A 295 -10.96 -28.03 0.63
N GLY A 296 -12.07 -27.40 0.25
CA GLY A 296 -13.40 -28.02 0.31
C GLY A 296 -13.92 -28.23 1.73
N LEU A 297 -13.38 -27.48 2.72
CA LEU A 297 -13.69 -27.62 4.15
C LEU A 297 -14.97 -26.87 4.53
#